data_861d195976bbefacb313df1eabd32262
#
_entry.id   861d195976bbefacb313df1eabd32262
#
_cell.length_a   1.000
_cell.length_b   1.000
_cell.length_c   1.000
_cell.angle_alpha   90.00
_cell.angle_beta   90.00
_cell.angle_gamma   90.00
#
_symmetry.space_group_name_H-M   'P 1'
#
loop_
_entity.id
_entity.type
_entity.pdbx_description
1 polymer ?
#
loop_
_entity_poly.entity_id
_entity_poly.type
_entity_poly.pdbx_seq_one_letter_code
_entity_poly.pdbx_strand_id
1 'polypeptide(L)'
;RQISGTILTRELKQHTSIKDVASDSGYFVKTYRELVEQVAKLSYLNKDYLLFFRGQANDYKNKAGKSTFYPTIYRSDYLTQQELDYRFDKLYSASKILAELFKKHKVEGQTELRRKKHIQWSILQHYEVTETPLIDVTQSIRVACSFAQLKNDQNTAFVYIFGLPYYTNRISINSEHDLINIRLLSITPPQALRPYFQEGFLVGTDDITNEYERK
;
A
#
# COMPACT_ATOMS: atom_id res chain seq x y z
N ARG A 1 3.38 3.30 11.84
CA ARG A 1 3.33 4.62 12.52
C ARG A 1 1.93 5.20 12.38
N GLN A 2 1.32 5.60 13.46
CA GLN A 2 -0.01 6.21 13.44
C GLN A 2 0.13 7.70 13.10
N ILE A 3 -0.57 8.16 12.07
CA ILE A 3 -0.59 9.59 11.75
C ILE A 3 -1.40 10.30 12.83
N SER A 4 -0.75 11.19 13.60
CA SER A 4 -1.43 12.03 14.58
C SER A 4 -2.24 13.10 13.85
N GLY A 5 -3.44 13.40 14.32
CA GLY A 5 -4.27 14.47 13.79
C GLY A 5 -5.43 14.05 12.88
N THR A 6 -5.62 12.77 12.61
CA THR A 6 -6.79 12.29 11.86
C THR A 6 -8.09 12.64 12.58
N ILE A 7 -8.98 13.36 11.91
CA ILE A 7 -10.31 13.70 12.42
C ILE A 7 -11.29 12.65 11.94
N LEU A 8 -11.87 11.90 12.88
CA LEU A 8 -12.87 10.88 12.59
C LEU A 8 -14.27 11.51 12.44
N THR A 9 -15.14 10.88 11.67
CA THR A 9 -16.57 11.21 11.61
C THR A 9 -17.22 10.99 12.98
N ARG A 10 -18.39 11.58 13.22
CA ARG A 10 -19.13 11.40 14.47
C ARG A 10 -19.40 9.91 14.75
N GLU A 11 -19.82 9.18 13.72
CA GLU A 11 -20.14 7.76 13.78
C GLU A 11 -18.89 6.93 14.13
N LEU A 12 -17.77 7.20 13.47
CA LEU A 12 -16.51 6.51 13.75
C LEU A 12 -15.96 6.85 15.15
N LYS A 13 -16.10 8.10 15.62
CA LYS A 13 -15.71 8.48 16.99
C LYS A 13 -16.49 7.72 18.08
N GLN A 14 -17.76 7.40 17.82
CA GLN A 14 -18.57 6.61 18.75
C GLN A 14 -18.19 5.13 18.76
N HIS A 15 -17.61 4.64 17.66
CA HIS A 15 -17.27 3.24 17.47
C HIS A 15 -15.82 2.92 17.84
N THR A 16 -14.87 3.77 17.50
CA THR A 16 -13.44 3.50 17.68
C THR A 16 -12.71 4.58 18.46
N SER A 17 -11.59 4.20 19.09
CA SER A 17 -10.67 5.13 19.75
C SER A 17 -9.68 5.72 18.75
N ILE A 18 -9.50 7.06 18.78
CA ILE A 18 -8.45 7.75 18.00
C ILE A 18 -7.04 7.28 18.39
N LYS A 19 -6.87 6.80 19.64
CA LYS A 19 -5.57 6.41 20.19
C LYS A 19 -5.10 5.04 19.70
N ASP A 20 -6.02 4.13 19.36
CA ASP A 20 -5.67 2.75 19.00
C ASP A 20 -6.62 2.16 17.94
N VAL A 21 -6.70 2.82 16.79
CA VAL A 21 -7.49 2.36 15.64
C VAL A 21 -7.06 0.96 15.17
N ALA A 22 -5.79 0.59 15.36
CA ALA A 22 -5.27 -0.71 14.94
C ALA A 22 -5.83 -1.89 15.76
N SER A 23 -6.30 -1.65 16.99
CA SER A 23 -6.91 -2.67 17.86
C SER A 23 -8.43 -2.79 17.67
N ASP A 24 -9.03 -1.89 16.91
CA ASP A 24 -10.47 -1.85 16.69
C ASP A 24 -10.93 -2.90 15.67
N SER A 25 -12.16 -3.36 15.80
CA SER A 25 -12.80 -4.31 14.86
C SER A 25 -13.24 -3.66 13.54
N GLY A 26 -13.15 -2.33 13.46
CA GLY A 26 -13.61 -1.53 12.33
C GLY A 26 -15.10 -1.16 12.41
N TYR A 27 -15.47 -0.11 11.70
CA TYR A 27 -16.85 0.34 11.58
C TYR A 27 -17.60 -0.50 10.55
N PHE A 28 -18.68 -1.13 10.94
CA PHE A 28 -19.47 -1.99 10.07
C PHE A 28 -20.38 -1.18 9.16
N VAL A 29 -20.20 -1.31 7.85
CA VAL A 29 -21.06 -0.73 6.82
C VAL A 29 -21.83 -1.83 6.09
N LYS A 30 -23.11 -1.61 5.84
CA LYS A 30 -23.99 -2.59 5.18
C LYS A 30 -24.03 -2.42 3.67
N THR A 31 -23.75 -1.21 3.17
CA THR A 31 -23.90 -0.89 1.76
C THR A 31 -22.70 -0.08 1.25
N TYR A 32 -22.43 -0.19 -0.05
CA TYR A 32 -21.44 0.64 -0.73
C TYR A 32 -21.73 2.15 -0.57
N ARG A 33 -23.01 2.53 -0.59
CA ARG A 33 -23.43 3.93 -0.39
C ARG A 33 -23.01 4.45 0.98
N GLU A 34 -23.28 3.68 2.03
CA GLU A 34 -22.85 4.04 3.40
C GLU A 34 -21.33 4.21 3.51
N LEU A 35 -20.56 3.29 2.88
CA LEU A 35 -19.11 3.43 2.82
C LEU A 35 -18.69 4.73 2.14
N VAL A 36 -19.26 5.06 0.97
CA VAL A 36 -18.97 6.29 0.24
C VAL A 36 -19.31 7.53 1.05
N GLU A 37 -20.45 7.54 1.77
CA GLU A 37 -20.86 8.64 2.66
C GLU A 37 -19.83 8.85 3.79
N GLN A 38 -19.35 7.79 4.43
CA GLN A 38 -18.32 7.89 5.47
C GLN A 38 -16.99 8.39 4.91
N VAL A 39 -16.59 7.90 3.75
CA VAL A 39 -15.35 8.35 3.08
C VAL A 39 -15.44 9.82 2.69
N ALA A 40 -16.58 10.29 2.18
CA ALA A 40 -16.77 11.69 1.84
C ALA A 40 -16.65 12.60 3.08
N LYS A 41 -17.25 12.20 4.22
CA LYS A 41 -17.12 12.91 5.50
C LYS A 41 -15.66 12.92 5.98
N LEU A 42 -14.96 11.78 5.91
CA LEU A 42 -13.54 11.69 6.27
C LEU A 42 -12.67 12.61 5.42
N SER A 43 -12.89 12.62 4.11
CA SER A 43 -12.16 13.50 3.19
C SER A 43 -12.40 14.99 3.52
N TYR A 44 -13.63 15.36 3.80
CA TYR A 44 -13.98 16.76 4.19
C TYR A 44 -13.33 17.19 5.51
N LEU A 45 -13.27 16.26 6.49
CA LEU A 45 -12.70 16.54 7.81
C LEU A 45 -11.16 16.54 7.81
N ASN A 46 -10.52 15.85 6.85
CA ASN A 46 -9.06 15.64 6.80
C ASN A 46 -8.47 16.24 5.53
N LYS A 47 -8.64 17.52 5.31
CA LYS A 47 -8.23 18.23 4.08
C LYS A 47 -6.72 18.26 3.84
N ASP A 48 -5.93 18.07 4.89
CA ASP A 48 -4.46 18.07 4.82
C ASP A 48 -3.88 16.73 4.32
N TYR A 49 -4.76 15.74 4.06
CA TYR A 49 -4.37 14.41 3.62
C TYR A 49 -5.16 13.97 2.38
N LEU A 50 -4.51 13.15 1.56
CA LEU A 50 -5.20 12.39 0.52
C LEU A 50 -5.62 11.04 1.08
N LEU A 51 -6.85 10.62 0.80
CA LEU A 51 -7.33 9.32 1.21
C LEU A 51 -6.95 8.26 0.17
N PHE A 52 -6.37 7.18 0.68
CA PHE A 52 -6.04 5.98 -0.07
C PHE A 52 -6.73 4.77 0.57
N PHE A 53 -7.03 3.79 -0.24
CA PHE A 53 -7.81 2.63 0.15
C PHE A 53 -7.06 1.33 -0.11
N ARG A 54 -7.28 0.35 0.77
CA ARG A 54 -6.82 -1.02 0.58
C ARG A 54 -7.93 -1.98 0.96
N GLY A 55 -8.32 -2.85 0.03
CA GLY A 55 -9.30 -3.91 0.28
C GLY A 55 -8.61 -5.22 0.63
N GLN A 56 -9.13 -5.92 1.63
CA GLN A 56 -8.67 -7.25 2.04
C GLN A 56 -9.85 -8.12 2.47
N ALA A 57 -9.81 -9.42 2.15
CA ALA A 57 -10.82 -10.37 2.59
C ALA A 57 -10.77 -10.58 4.11
N ASN A 58 -9.59 -10.49 4.72
CA ASN A 58 -9.37 -10.72 6.15
C ASN A 58 -8.66 -9.54 6.81
N ASP A 59 -8.91 -9.34 8.11
CA ASP A 59 -8.13 -8.47 8.96
C ASP A 59 -6.94 -9.25 9.55
N TYR A 60 -5.75 -8.99 9.01
CA TYR A 60 -4.53 -9.64 9.46
C TYR A 60 -3.99 -8.96 10.71
N LYS A 61 -4.03 -9.67 11.84
CA LYS A 61 -3.60 -9.15 13.14
C LYS A 61 -2.26 -9.74 13.58
N ASN A 62 -1.46 -8.94 14.26
CA ASN A 62 -0.25 -9.40 14.94
C ASN A 62 -0.60 -10.12 16.26
N LYS A 63 0.44 -10.60 16.97
CA LYS A 63 0.30 -11.29 18.26
C LYS A 63 -0.37 -10.41 19.35
N ALA A 64 -0.32 -9.10 19.22
CA ALA A 64 -0.98 -8.15 20.11
C ALA A 64 -2.44 -7.83 19.70
N GLY A 65 -3.00 -8.52 18.70
CA GLY A 65 -4.36 -8.32 18.22
C GLY A 65 -4.55 -7.06 17.37
N LYS A 66 -3.47 -6.41 16.95
CA LYS A 66 -3.53 -5.18 16.12
C LYS A 66 -3.49 -5.50 14.65
N SER A 67 -4.34 -4.84 13.85
CA SER A 67 -4.33 -4.91 12.40
C SER A 67 -3.00 -4.45 11.83
N THR A 68 -2.49 -5.19 10.85
CA THR A 68 -1.16 -4.97 10.28
C THR A 68 -1.17 -4.93 8.76
N PHE A 69 -0.21 -4.18 8.20
CA PHE A 69 -0.02 -3.99 6.76
C PHE A 69 1.43 -4.26 6.38
N TYR A 70 1.93 -5.44 6.72
CA TYR A 70 3.30 -5.80 6.35
C TYR A 70 3.43 -5.94 4.84
N PRO A 71 4.41 -5.27 4.21
CA PRO A 71 4.83 -5.55 2.85
C PRO A 71 5.20 -7.03 2.69
N THR A 72 5.04 -7.55 1.48
CA THR A 72 5.20 -9.00 1.20
C THR A 72 6.56 -9.55 1.62
N ILE A 73 7.63 -8.76 1.44
CA ILE A 73 9.00 -9.17 1.81
C ILE A 73 9.17 -9.47 3.30
N TYR A 74 8.37 -8.84 4.16
CA TYR A 74 8.42 -9.02 5.62
C TYR A 74 7.36 -10.00 6.17
N ARG A 75 6.56 -10.62 5.29
CA ARG A 75 5.50 -11.55 5.72
C ARG A 75 6.07 -12.93 5.95
N SER A 76 6.00 -13.39 7.19
CA SER A 76 6.26 -14.76 7.60
C SER A 76 5.80 -14.93 9.04
N ASP A 77 5.39 -16.14 9.43
CA ASP A 77 5.13 -16.49 10.82
C ASP A 77 6.43 -16.45 11.66
N TYR A 78 7.54 -16.78 11.02
CA TYR A 78 8.88 -16.70 11.60
C TYR A 78 9.89 -16.27 10.54
N LEU A 79 10.29 -15.00 10.58
CA LEU A 79 11.26 -14.43 9.64
C LEU A 79 12.64 -14.34 10.32
N THR A 80 13.63 -15.06 9.77
CA THR A 80 15.03 -14.94 10.19
C THR A 80 15.73 -13.85 9.38
N GLN A 81 16.86 -13.35 9.90
CA GLN A 81 17.69 -12.40 9.15
C GLN A 81 18.18 -13.03 7.82
N GLN A 82 18.60 -14.28 7.85
CA GLN A 82 19.06 -14.98 6.65
C GLN A 82 17.96 -15.09 5.56
N GLU A 83 16.73 -15.40 5.98
CA GLU A 83 15.60 -15.44 5.05
C GLU A 83 15.28 -14.05 4.48
N LEU A 84 15.37 -13.00 5.31
CA LEU A 84 15.17 -11.63 4.88
C LEU A 84 16.23 -11.19 3.89
N ASP A 85 17.50 -11.48 4.15
CA ASP A 85 18.61 -11.19 3.25
C ASP A 85 18.42 -11.90 1.89
N TYR A 86 18.03 -13.18 1.92
CA TYR A 86 17.73 -13.94 0.70
C TYR A 86 16.60 -13.31 -0.13
N ARG A 87 15.54 -12.82 0.52
CA ARG A 87 14.42 -12.14 -0.18
C ARG A 87 14.87 -10.83 -0.81
N PHE A 88 15.71 -10.05 -0.12
CA PHE A 88 16.27 -8.82 -0.69
C PHE A 88 17.23 -9.11 -1.85
N ASP A 89 18.08 -10.12 -1.76
CA ASP A 89 18.97 -10.54 -2.85
C ASP A 89 18.19 -10.97 -4.09
N LYS A 90 17.11 -11.73 -3.90
CA LYS A 90 16.16 -12.10 -4.95
C LYS A 90 15.52 -10.85 -5.59
N LEU A 91 15.08 -9.88 -4.78
CA LEU A 91 14.49 -8.62 -5.24
C LEU A 91 15.50 -7.81 -6.07
N TYR A 92 16.75 -7.68 -5.61
CA TYR A 92 17.80 -6.98 -6.34
C TYR A 92 18.17 -7.69 -7.66
N SER A 93 18.20 -8.99 -7.65
CA SER A 93 18.45 -9.79 -8.86
C SER A 93 17.32 -9.62 -9.89
N ALA A 94 16.07 -9.71 -9.46
CA ALA A 94 14.90 -9.44 -10.31
C ALA A 94 14.91 -8.01 -10.86
N SER A 95 15.32 -7.04 -10.05
CA SER A 95 15.43 -5.62 -10.46
C SER A 95 16.45 -5.43 -11.58
N LYS A 96 17.61 -6.09 -11.51
CA LYS A 96 18.63 -6.06 -12.56
C LYS A 96 18.12 -6.67 -13.87
N ILE A 97 17.50 -7.85 -13.79
CA ILE A 97 16.90 -8.52 -14.96
C ILE A 97 15.84 -7.63 -15.61
N LEU A 98 14.95 -7.03 -14.80
CA LEU A 98 13.92 -6.12 -15.29
C LEU A 98 14.54 -4.93 -16.05
N ALA A 99 15.59 -4.31 -15.50
CA ALA A 99 16.28 -3.18 -16.14
C ALA A 99 16.95 -3.59 -17.47
N GLU A 100 17.54 -4.76 -17.54
CA GLU A 100 18.14 -5.32 -18.78
C GLU A 100 17.07 -5.60 -19.84
N LEU A 101 15.93 -6.19 -19.46
CA LEU A 101 14.81 -6.45 -20.36
C LEU A 101 14.23 -5.14 -20.93
N PHE A 102 14.01 -4.13 -20.10
CA PHE A 102 13.55 -2.81 -20.55
C PHE A 102 14.51 -2.19 -21.56
N LYS A 103 15.83 -2.29 -21.31
CA LYS A 103 16.85 -1.83 -22.24
C LYS A 103 16.84 -2.63 -23.55
N LYS A 104 16.81 -3.95 -23.47
CA LYS A 104 16.80 -4.86 -24.63
C LYS A 104 15.61 -4.61 -25.55
N HIS A 105 14.43 -4.42 -24.97
CA HIS A 105 13.17 -4.20 -25.69
C HIS A 105 12.85 -2.73 -25.96
N LYS A 106 13.76 -1.81 -25.61
CA LYS A 106 13.61 -0.35 -25.79
C LYS A 106 12.29 0.18 -25.21
N VAL A 107 11.89 -0.34 -24.04
CA VAL A 107 10.65 0.08 -23.38
C VAL A 107 10.79 1.52 -22.91
N GLU A 108 9.73 2.31 -23.10
CA GLU A 108 9.66 3.69 -22.62
C GLU A 108 9.90 3.76 -21.11
N GLY A 109 10.66 4.76 -20.64
CA GLY A 109 11.02 4.91 -19.22
C GLY A 109 12.21 4.06 -18.76
N GLN A 110 12.91 3.35 -19.67
CA GLN A 110 14.07 2.50 -19.34
C GLN A 110 15.19 3.25 -18.57
N THR A 111 15.38 4.53 -18.83
CA THR A 111 16.42 5.33 -18.19
C THR A 111 16.09 5.61 -16.72
N GLU A 112 14.86 6.01 -16.44
CA GLU A 112 14.37 6.24 -15.08
C GLU A 112 14.32 4.94 -14.29
N LEU A 113 13.80 3.86 -14.89
CA LEU A 113 13.75 2.54 -14.29
C LEU A 113 15.13 2.06 -13.85
N ARG A 114 16.14 2.22 -14.70
CA ARG A 114 17.53 1.83 -14.37
C ARG A 114 18.10 2.58 -13.17
N ARG A 115 17.71 3.85 -12.99
CA ARG A 115 18.27 4.73 -11.95
C ARG A 115 17.54 4.65 -10.63
N LYS A 116 16.26 4.23 -10.61
CA LYS A 116 15.39 4.36 -9.44
C LYS A 116 14.86 2.99 -9.00
N LYS A 117 15.45 2.45 -7.94
CA LYS A 117 15.05 1.17 -7.34
C LYS A 117 13.55 1.10 -7.03
N HIS A 118 12.96 2.19 -6.57
CA HIS A 118 11.53 2.23 -6.24
C HIS A 118 10.63 2.02 -7.46
N ILE A 119 11.03 2.46 -8.66
CA ILE A 119 10.29 2.15 -9.90
C ILE A 119 10.39 0.66 -10.23
N GLN A 120 11.59 0.07 -10.11
CA GLN A 120 11.79 -1.37 -10.33
C GLN A 120 10.91 -2.20 -9.38
N TRP A 121 10.98 -1.90 -8.10
CA TRP A 121 10.19 -2.61 -7.07
C TRP A 121 8.69 -2.44 -7.26
N SER A 122 8.24 -1.26 -7.69
CA SER A 122 6.84 -0.99 -7.96
C SER A 122 6.30 -1.87 -9.09
N ILE A 123 7.06 -2.03 -10.16
CA ILE A 123 6.68 -2.91 -11.27
C ILE A 123 6.70 -4.37 -10.83
N LEU A 124 7.76 -4.81 -10.14
CA LEU A 124 7.88 -6.18 -9.65
C LEU A 124 6.76 -6.54 -8.67
N GLN A 125 6.38 -5.63 -7.77
CA GLN A 125 5.25 -5.79 -6.85
C GLN A 125 3.93 -5.90 -7.61
N HIS A 126 3.66 -4.94 -8.47
CA HIS A 126 2.38 -4.83 -9.16
C HIS A 126 2.08 -6.03 -10.07
N TYR A 127 3.11 -6.61 -10.66
CA TYR A 127 3.01 -7.82 -11.47
C TYR A 127 3.30 -9.11 -10.69
N GLU A 128 3.43 -9.03 -9.38
CA GLU A 128 3.61 -10.18 -8.46
C GLU A 128 4.82 -11.06 -8.83
N VAL A 129 5.90 -10.44 -9.32
CA VAL A 129 7.11 -11.15 -9.75
C VAL A 129 7.93 -11.62 -8.56
N THR A 130 8.05 -10.80 -7.53
CA THR A 130 8.75 -11.11 -6.28
C THR A 130 8.22 -10.28 -5.13
N GLU A 131 8.56 -10.69 -3.90
CA GLU A 131 8.24 -9.94 -2.69
C GLU A 131 8.97 -8.60 -2.69
N THR A 132 8.29 -7.54 -2.20
CA THR A 132 8.85 -6.19 -2.11
C THR A 132 8.54 -5.52 -0.78
N PRO A 133 9.29 -4.46 -0.39
CA PRO A 133 9.01 -3.66 0.81
C PRO A 133 7.93 -2.59 0.59
N LEU A 134 7.03 -2.79 -0.37
CA LEU A 134 5.96 -1.87 -0.71
C LEU A 134 4.59 -2.51 -0.51
N ILE A 135 3.56 -1.71 -0.28
CA ILE A 135 2.16 -2.14 -0.24
C ILE A 135 1.35 -1.43 -1.31
N ASP A 136 0.44 -2.18 -1.94
CA ASP A 136 -0.50 -1.63 -2.91
C ASP A 136 -1.64 -0.92 -2.21
N VAL A 137 -1.94 0.29 -2.67
CA VAL A 137 -3.11 1.08 -2.29
C VAL A 137 -3.72 1.72 -3.54
N THR A 138 -4.95 2.17 -3.46
CA THR A 138 -5.65 2.84 -4.56
C THR A 138 -6.38 4.07 -4.06
N GLN A 139 -6.64 5.05 -4.93
CA GLN A 139 -7.55 6.15 -4.64
C GLN A 139 -9.00 5.84 -5.00
N SER A 140 -9.26 4.67 -5.56
CA SER A 140 -10.60 4.23 -5.94
C SER A 140 -11.22 3.32 -4.87
N ILE A 141 -12.27 3.80 -4.21
CA ILE A 141 -13.07 3.00 -3.26
C ILE A 141 -13.60 1.73 -3.95
N ARG A 142 -14.07 1.87 -5.19
CA ARG A 142 -14.59 0.75 -5.99
C ARG A 142 -13.55 -0.33 -6.19
N VAL A 143 -12.33 0.05 -6.55
CA VAL A 143 -11.21 -0.89 -6.72
C VAL A 143 -10.88 -1.58 -5.40
N ALA A 144 -10.79 -0.84 -4.30
CA ALA A 144 -10.55 -1.42 -2.98
C ALA A 144 -11.64 -2.42 -2.59
N CYS A 145 -12.93 -2.10 -2.82
CA CYS A 145 -14.04 -3.03 -2.57
C CYS A 145 -13.94 -4.29 -3.44
N SER A 146 -13.54 -4.16 -4.71
CA SER A 146 -13.34 -5.31 -5.59
C SER A 146 -12.23 -6.23 -5.07
N PHE A 147 -11.11 -5.68 -4.59
CA PHE A 147 -10.05 -6.47 -3.96
C PHE A 147 -10.48 -7.12 -2.65
N ALA A 148 -11.28 -6.41 -1.83
CA ALA A 148 -11.79 -6.94 -0.58
C ALA A 148 -12.71 -8.16 -0.79
N GLN A 149 -13.44 -8.18 -1.90
CA GLN A 149 -14.36 -9.28 -2.26
C GLN A 149 -13.69 -10.37 -3.11
N LEU A 150 -12.51 -10.11 -3.66
CA LEU A 150 -11.83 -11.07 -4.52
C LEU A 150 -11.39 -12.31 -3.72
N LYS A 151 -11.84 -13.49 -4.14
CA LYS A 151 -11.58 -14.77 -3.45
C LYS A 151 -11.99 -14.76 -1.96
N ASN A 152 -13.06 -14.02 -1.65
CA ASN A 152 -13.61 -13.95 -0.31
C ASN A 152 -14.81 -14.90 -0.19
N ASP A 153 -14.65 -15.94 0.59
CA ASP A 153 -15.71 -16.93 0.89
C ASP A 153 -16.51 -16.55 2.16
N GLN A 154 -16.17 -15.40 2.79
CA GLN A 154 -16.84 -14.91 4.00
C GLN A 154 -17.89 -13.85 3.67
N ASN A 155 -18.84 -13.65 4.59
CA ASN A 155 -19.87 -12.62 4.47
C ASN A 155 -19.37 -11.20 4.77
N THR A 156 -18.12 -11.06 5.19
CA THR A 156 -17.50 -9.79 5.57
C THR A 156 -16.17 -9.61 4.84
N ALA A 157 -15.84 -8.34 4.54
CA ALA A 157 -14.57 -7.94 3.97
C ALA A 157 -14.13 -6.62 4.57
N PHE A 158 -12.88 -6.26 4.43
CA PHE A 158 -12.29 -5.08 5.07
C PHE A 158 -11.82 -4.08 4.03
N VAL A 159 -12.17 -2.81 4.22
CA VAL A 159 -11.62 -1.68 3.46
C VAL A 159 -10.91 -0.76 4.44
N TYR A 160 -9.61 -0.67 4.31
CA TYR A 160 -8.77 0.22 5.12
C TYR A 160 -8.63 1.56 4.42
N ILE A 161 -8.66 2.63 5.22
CA ILE A 161 -8.58 4.01 4.74
C ILE A 161 -7.36 4.64 5.36
N PHE A 162 -6.43 5.10 4.51
CA PHE A 162 -5.19 5.75 4.91
C PHE A 162 -5.23 7.22 4.53
N GLY A 163 -5.00 8.10 5.49
CA GLY A 163 -4.69 9.51 5.22
C GLY A 163 -3.18 9.62 4.96
N LEU A 164 -2.79 9.87 3.72
CA LEU A 164 -1.39 10.06 3.35
C LEU A 164 -1.12 11.51 2.96
N PRO A 165 0.12 12.01 3.16
CA PRO A 165 0.51 13.33 2.69
C PRO A 165 0.28 13.51 1.19
N TYR A 166 0.05 14.76 0.77
CA TYR A 166 -0.08 15.07 -0.65
C TYR A 166 1.19 14.67 -1.40
N TYR A 167 1.00 14.06 -2.58
CA TYR A 167 2.09 13.77 -3.50
C TYR A 167 2.13 14.83 -4.60
N THR A 168 3.35 15.23 -4.99
CA THR A 168 3.56 16.27 -6.00
C THR A 168 4.07 15.71 -7.32
N ASN A 169 4.67 14.52 -7.31
CA ASN A 169 5.34 13.91 -8.44
C ASN A 169 5.02 12.42 -8.59
N ARG A 170 5.63 11.77 -9.58
CA ARG A 170 5.55 10.33 -9.82
C ARG A 170 5.98 9.49 -8.61
N ILE A 171 7.00 9.98 -7.92
CA ILE A 171 7.50 9.45 -6.65
C ILE A 171 7.61 10.64 -5.71
N SER A 172 6.95 10.57 -4.59
CA SER A 172 7.00 11.58 -3.53
C SER A 172 7.50 10.95 -2.25
N ILE A 173 8.48 11.59 -1.63
CA ILE A 173 9.03 11.21 -0.33
C ILE A 173 8.61 12.30 0.66
N ASN A 174 8.03 11.87 1.76
CA ASN A 174 7.70 12.74 2.88
C ASN A 174 8.62 12.37 4.05
N SER A 175 9.61 13.22 4.30
CA SER A 175 10.63 13.00 5.33
C SER A 175 10.10 13.21 6.76
N GLU A 176 9.00 13.92 6.94
CA GLU A 176 8.36 14.10 8.26
C GLU A 176 7.73 12.80 8.76
N HIS A 177 7.24 11.98 7.84
CA HIS A 177 6.55 10.72 8.13
C HIS A 177 7.31 9.48 7.68
N ASP A 178 8.51 9.65 7.12
CA ASP A 178 9.34 8.59 6.53
C ASP A 178 8.55 7.73 5.52
N LEU A 179 7.74 8.38 4.68
CA LEU A 179 6.87 7.72 3.72
C LEU A 179 7.31 7.98 2.29
N ILE A 180 7.28 6.93 1.49
CA ILE A 180 7.36 7.02 0.04
C ILE A 180 6.04 6.64 -0.59
N ASN A 181 5.58 7.44 -1.56
CA ASN A 181 4.38 7.20 -2.34
C ASN A 181 4.73 7.22 -3.84
N ILE A 182 4.35 6.17 -4.55
CA ILE A 182 4.69 5.94 -5.95
C ILE A 182 3.41 5.77 -6.75
N ARG A 183 3.17 6.68 -7.70
CA ARG A 183 2.02 6.63 -8.60
C ARG A 183 2.34 5.74 -9.80
N LEU A 184 1.71 4.56 -9.86
CA LEU A 184 1.98 3.57 -10.92
C LEU A 184 1.68 4.09 -12.33
N LEU A 185 0.56 4.77 -12.53
CA LEU A 185 0.19 5.36 -13.82
C LEU A 185 1.25 6.30 -14.42
N SER A 186 2.07 6.89 -13.56
CA SER A 186 3.08 7.88 -13.99
C SER A 186 4.44 7.27 -14.30
N ILE A 187 4.61 5.97 -14.02
CA ILE A 187 5.90 5.25 -14.17
C ILE A 187 5.81 4.03 -15.08
N THR A 188 4.60 3.62 -15.48
CA THR A 188 4.37 2.49 -16.38
C THR A 188 4.07 2.97 -17.79
N PRO A 189 4.43 2.20 -18.84
CA PRO A 189 4.08 2.53 -20.21
C PRO A 189 2.56 2.60 -20.41
N PRO A 190 2.06 3.41 -21.37
CA PRO A 190 0.62 3.53 -21.63
C PRO A 190 -0.09 2.23 -21.96
N GLN A 191 0.65 1.25 -22.51
CA GLN A 191 0.14 -0.08 -22.84
C GLN A 191 -0.07 -0.98 -21.62
N ALA A 192 0.46 -0.61 -20.45
CA ALA A 192 0.29 -1.33 -19.21
C ALA A 192 -1.11 -1.03 -18.61
N LEU A 193 -2.12 -1.78 -19.03
CA LEU A 193 -3.53 -1.52 -18.66
C LEU A 193 -3.85 -1.80 -17.19
N ARG A 194 -3.16 -2.76 -16.55
CA ARG A 194 -3.41 -3.14 -15.15
C ARG A 194 -3.27 -1.94 -14.18
N PRO A 195 -2.19 -1.13 -14.21
CA PRO A 195 -2.07 0.07 -13.38
C PRO A 195 -3.18 1.09 -13.63
N TYR A 196 -3.63 1.20 -14.88
CA TYR A 196 -4.71 2.12 -15.25
C TYR A 196 -6.04 1.73 -14.61
N PHE A 197 -6.46 0.46 -14.75
CA PHE A 197 -7.72 0.00 -14.18
C PHE A 197 -7.75 -0.06 -12.65
N GLN A 198 -6.59 -0.24 -12.03
CA GLN A 198 -6.47 -0.32 -10.57
C GLN A 198 -6.28 1.04 -9.90
N GLU A 199 -6.04 2.11 -10.67
CA GLU A 199 -5.71 3.43 -10.11
C GLU A 199 -4.66 3.31 -8.99
N GLY A 200 -3.61 2.50 -9.29
CA GLY A 200 -2.72 1.93 -8.30
C GLY A 200 -1.62 2.89 -7.86
N PHE A 201 -1.36 2.83 -6.56
CA PHE A 201 -0.20 3.45 -5.91
C PHE A 201 0.52 2.41 -5.08
N LEU A 202 1.80 2.64 -4.86
CA LEU A 202 2.60 1.85 -3.94
C LEU A 202 3.15 2.76 -2.86
N VAL A 203 3.04 2.29 -1.63
CA VAL A 203 3.46 3.03 -0.45
C VAL A 203 4.41 2.17 0.37
N GLY A 204 5.43 2.79 0.94
CA GLY A 204 6.37 2.17 1.83
C GLY A 204 7.00 3.19 2.76
N THR A 205 7.94 2.75 3.58
CA THR A 205 8.82 3.63 4.33
C THR A 205 9.97 4.08 3.44
N ASP A 206 10.47 5.30 3.61
CA ASP A 206 11.64 5.79 2.86
C ASP A 206 12.91 5.07 3.30
N ASP A 207 13.02 4.80 4.60
CA ASP A 207 14.08 3.98 5.18
C ASP A 207 13.75 2.49 5.05
N ILE A 208 14.06 1.96 3.86
CA ILE A 208 13.90 0.55 3.55
C ILE A 208 15.20 -0.18 3.88
N THR A 209 15.17 -0.96 4.93
CA THR A 209 16.30 -1.75 5.41
C THR A 209 16.01 -3.25 5.31
N ASN A 210 17.07 -4.04 5.10
CA ASN A 210 17.06 -5.49 5.24
C ASN A 210 17.44 -5.93 6.67
N GLU A 211 17.64 -4.99 7.58
CA GLU A 211 17.90 -5.30 8.98
C GLU A 211 16.59 -5.67 9.69
N TYR A 212 16.62 -6.77 10.41
CA TYR A 212 15.51 -7.22 11.25
C TYR A 212 15.62 -6.55 12.62
N GLU A 213 14.88 -5.49 12.84
CA GLU A 213 14.70 -4.92 14.16
C GLU A 213 13.85 -5.86 15.00
N ARG A 214 14.48 -6.55 15.96
CA ARG A 214 13.77 -7.25 17.03
C ARG A 214 13.12 -6.19 17.93
N LYS A 215 11.83 -5.93 17.70
CA LYS A 215 11.00 -5.20 18.67
C LYS A 215 10.28 -6.16 19.58
#